data_fe51ebf6f31f2de9f4142f6a9f640613
#
_entry.id   fe51ebf6f31f2de9f4142f6a9f640613
#
_cell.length_a   1.000
_cell.length_b   1.000
_cell.length_c   1.000
_cell.angle_alpha   90.00
_cell.angle_beta   90.00
_cell.angle_gamma   90.00
#
_symmetry.space_group_name_H-M   'P 1'
#
loop_
_entity.id
_entity.type
_entity.pdbx_description
1 polymer ?
#
loop_
_entity_poly.entity_id
_entity_poly.type
_entity_poly.pdbx_seq_one_letter_code
_entity_poly.pdbx_strand_id
1 'polypeptide(L)' 'MKKDIRYNRTESLILDSFIELANKKSIEFISVTDICNKAKISRNAFYAHY' A
#
# COMPACT_ATOMS: atom_id res chain seq x y z
N MET A 1 1.19 21.25 5.96
CA MET A 1 0.82 20.56 6.13
C MET A 1 1.09 19.58 7.01
N LYS A 2 0.54 19.29 7.91
CA LYS A 2 0.84 18.38 8.68
C LYS A 2 -0.12 17.36 8.66
N LYS A 3 0.09 16.24 8.29
CA LYS A 3 -0.82 15.18 8.29
C LYS A 3 -0.68 14.39 9.52
N ASP A 4 -1.70 13.59 9.79
CA ASP A 4 -1.67 12.67 10.91
C ASP A 4 -0.54 11.69 10.61
N ILE A 5 0.32 11.47 11.57
CA ILE A 5 1.46 10.59 11.40
C ILE A 5 1.04 9.17 11.06
N ARG A 6 -0.03 8.67 11.68
CA ARG A 6 -0.46 7.31 11.37
C ARG A 6 -0.97 7.19 9.94
N TYR A 7 -1.64 8.24 9.48
CA TYR A 7 -2.17 8.24 8.13
C TYR A 7 -1.00 8.20 7.14
N ASN A 8 0.01 9.01 7.38
CA ASN A 8 1.17 9.03 6.52
C ASN A 8 1.92 7.71 6.53
N ARG A 9 2.00 7.08 7.69
CA ARG A 9 2.70 5.82 7.77
C ARG A 9 2.02 4.74 6.93
N THR A 10 0.69 4.65 7.01
CA THR A 10 -0.04 3.67 6.22
C THR A 10 0.14 3.92 4.74
N GLU A 11 0.07 5.18 4.35
CA GLU A 11 0.24 5.53 2.96
C GLU A 11 1.64 5.16 2.47
N SER A 12 2.64 5.41 3.29
CA SER A 12 4.02 5.04 2.93
C SER A 12 4.16 3.53 2.78
N LEU A 13 3.52 2.78 3.67
CA LEU A 13 3.58 1.32 3.58
C LEU A 13 2.96 0.82 2.28
N ILE A 14 1.85 1.42 1.89
CA ILE A 14 1.20 1.04 0.65
C ILE A 14 2.09 1.33 -0.54
N LEU A 15 2.68 2.52 -0.57
CA LEU A 15 3.55 2.90 -1.68
C LEU A 15 4.79 2.02 -1.75
N ASP A 16 5.42 1.78 -0.60
CA ASP A 16 6.60 0.94 -0.56
C ASP A 16 6.28 -0.47 -1.02
N SER A 17 5.14 -1.00 -0.59
CA SER A 17 4.74 -2.34 -0.98
C SER A 17 4.50 -2.40 -2.48
N PHE A 18 3.86 -1.38 -3.03
CA PHE A 18 3.60 -1.35 -4.46
C PHE A 18 4.90 -1.31 -5.25
N ILE A 19 5.85 -0.48 -4.80
CA ILE A 19 7.12 -0.37 -5.49
C ILE A 19 7.87 -1.69 -5.45
N GLU A 20 7.90 -2.35 -4.30
CA GLU A 20 8.59 -3.62 -4.20
C GLU A 20 7.95 -4.68 -5.09
N LEU A 21 6.63 -4.70 -5.12
CA LEU A 21 5.93 -5.66 -5.97
C LEU A 21 6.19 -5.37 -7.44
N ALA A 22 6.24 -4.09 -7.79
CA ALA A 22 6.48 -3.70 -9.17
C ALA A 22 7.87 -4.10 -9.62
N ASN A 23 8.81 -4.22 -8.70
CA ASN A 23 10.15 -4.68 -9.04
C ASN A 23 10.19 -6.17 -9.29
N LYS A 24 9.21 -6.90 -8.79
CA LYS A 24 9.20 -8.35 -8.93
C LYS A 24 8.29 -8.86 -10.01
N LYS A 25 7.28 -8.09 -10.37
CA LYS A 25 6.37 -8.49 -11.41
C LYS A 25 5.74 -7.26 -12.06
N SER A 26 5.13 -7.47 -13.21
CA SER A 26 4.52 -6.37 -13.94
C SER A 26 3.40 -5.76 -13.14
N ILE A 27 3.21 -4.45 -13.31
CA ILE A 27 2.17 -3.73 -12.62
C ILE A 27 0.80 -4.35 -12.85
N GLU A 28 0.55 -4.84 -14.06
CA GLU A 28 -0.76 -5.41 -14.37
C GLU A 28 -1.07 -6.68 -13.58
N PHE A 29 -0.07 -7.28 -12.96
CA PHE A 29 -0.29 -8.47 -12.16
C PHE A 29 -0.33 -8.19 -10.67
N ILE A 30 -0.25 -6.92 -10.29
CA ILE A 30 -0.31 -6.54 -8.88
C ILE A 30 -1.76 -6.25 -8.52
N SER A 31 -2.26 -6.92 -7.49
CA SER A 31 -3.63 -6.70 -7.04
C SER A 31 -3.65 -5.99 -5.71
N VAL A 32 -4.83 -5.49 -5.32
CA VAL A 32 -4.99 -4.86 -4.02
C VAL A 32 -4.66 -5.86 -2.92
N THR A 33 -5.04 -7.11 -3.11
CA THR A 33 -4.73 -8.14 -2.13
C THR A 33 -3.22 -8.28 -1.95
N ASP A 34 -2.47 -8.25 -3.05
CA ASP A 34 -1.02 -8.35 -2.98
C ASP A 34 -0.45 -7.21 -2.16
N ILE A 35 -0.93 -5.99 -2.42
CA ILE A 35 -0.43 -4.82 -1.73
C ILE A 35 -0.75 -4.90 -0.24
N CYS A 36 -1.98 -5.27 0.08
CA CYS A 36 -2.40 -5.34 1.47
C CYS A 36 -1.62 -6.40 2.23
N ASN A 37 -1.38 -7.54 1.61
CA ASN A 37 -0.61 -8.60 2.26
C ASN A 37 0.83 -8.16 2.49
N LYS A 38 1.41 -7.48 1.53
CA LYS A 38 2.79 -7.03 1.66
C LYS A 38 2.91 -5.96 2.72
N ALA A 39 1.98 -5.02 2.74
CA ALA A 39 1.99 -3.93 3.70
C ALA A 39 1.44 -4.34 5.06
N LYS A 40 0.82 -5.52 5.13
CA LYS A 40 0.23 -6.03 6.37
C LYS A 40 -0.86 -5.12 6.90
N ILE A 41 -1.73 -4.70 6.00
CA ILE A 41 -2.89 -3.90 6.37
C ILE A 41 -4.14 -4.57 5.82
N SER A 42 -5.29 -4.15 6.32
CA SER A 42 -6.54 -4.69 5.86
C SER A 42 -6.98 -3.97 4.59
N ARG A 43 -7.89 -4.56 3.85
CA ARG A 43 -8.42 -3.90 2.68
C ARG A 43 -9.17 -2.64 3.07
N ASN A 44 -9.84 -2.66 4.21
CA ASN A 44 -10.52 -1.45 4.67
C ASN A 44 -9.55 -0.31 4.84
N ALA A 45 -8.38 -0.60 5.42
CA ALA A 45 -7.37 0.43 5.60
C ALA A 45 -6.88 0.94 4.25
N PHE A 46 -6.72 0.03 3.29
CA PHE A 46 -6.27 0.43 1.97
C PHE A 46 -7.28 1.38 1.32
N TYR A 47 -8.55 1.01 1.35
CA TYR A 47 -9.57 1.83 0.69
C TYR A 47 -9.85 3.13 1.43
N ALA A 48 -9.46 3.23 2.69
CA ALA A 48 -9.60 4.49 3.41
C ALA A 48 -8.67 5.54 2.82
N HIS A 49 -7.61 5.10 2.13
CA HIS A 49 -6.65 6.03 1.53
C HIS A 49 -6.89 6.21 0.03
N TYR A 50 -7.64 5.36 -0.56
CA TYR A 50 -7.91 5.39 -1.99
C TYR A 50 -9.37 5.09 -2.26
#